data_0dcd15d4e2c9c11baa3653401ce27fc2
#
_entry.id   0dcd15d4e2c9c11baa3653401ce27fc2
#
_cell.length_a   1.000
_cell.length_b   1.000
_cell.length_c   1.000
_cell.angle_alpha   90.00
_cell.angle_beta   90.00
_cell.angle_gamma   90.00
#
_symmetry.space_group_name_H-M   'P 1'
#
loop_
_entity.id
_entity.type
_entity.pdbx_description
1 polymer ?
#
loop_
_entity_poly.entity_id
_entity_poly.type
_entity_poly.pdbx_seq_one_letter_code
_entity_poly.pdbx_strand_id
1 'polypeptide(L)'
;MNKKENRMAVRQAAQQAVIRDEQNHRIEHAATNPIKEVLKSQHTTLRGLDAENIVVSRTKYGTNKVTHEKKQSLAKRLAGAFINPFTAILFCLAVVSTMTDMVFPYFSLLGSSPEDFDPLTVVIILTMVMISGTLRFVQESRSGNAAEKLLSMITTTCTVTRREQEKIEIPMDDLVVGDIVHLSAGDMIPADVRILDAKDLFISQASLTGESEPVEKTPKVCAQKESITDYSNIAFMGSNVISGSATAVVVCTGDRTLFGSMASAIAGEAVETSFTKGVNAVSWVLIRFMLVMVPLVFFINGITKGDWLDAFLFGISVAVGLTPEMLPMIVTTCLAKGAVSMSKKQTIVKNLNSIQNFGAIDILCTDKTGTLTQDKVVLEYHLNVNGEDDTRVLRHAYLNSYFQTGYKNLMDLAIIHRTEEEEAADPKLLD
;
A
#
# COMPACT_ATOMS: atom_id res chain seq x y z
N MET A 1 -7.96 25.11 2.05
CA MET A 1 -7.25 24.46 0.92
C MET A 1 -6.65 25.53 0.02
N ASN A 2 -5.33 25.54 -0.14
CA ASN A 2 -4.60 26.62 -0.83
C ASN A 2 -4.80 26.46 -2.36
N LYS A 3 -4.94 27.58 -3.10
CA LYS A 3 -5.18 27.60 -4.57
C LYS A 3 -4.12 26.79 -5.37
N LYS A 4 -2.94 26.59 -4.78
CA LYS A 4 -1.82 25.82 -5.33
C LYS A 4 -2.04 24.30 -5.15
N GLU A 5 -2.60 23.87 -4.03
CA GLU A 5 -2.97 22.47 -3.73
C GLU A 5 -4.10 21.98 -4.61
N ASN A 6 -5.13 22.82 -4.80
CA ASN A 6 -6.24 22.50 -5.69
C ASN A 6 -5.79 22.35 -7.16
N ARG A 7 -4.84 23.17 -7.63
CA ARG A 7 -4.25 23.03 -8.96
C ARG A 7 -3.40 21.78 -9.13
N MET A 8 -2.70 21.34 -8.08
CA MET A 8 -1.93 20.07 -8.11
C MET A 8 -2.87 18.88 -8.13
N ALA A 9 -3.90 18.85 -7.29
CA ALA A 9 -4.89 17.80 -7.25
C ALA A 9 -5.63 17.64 -8.60
N VAL A 10 -6.05 18.74 -9.22
CA VAL A 10 -6.68 18.73 -10.55
C VAL A 10 -5.73 18.19 -11.63
N ARG A 11 -4.44 18.57 -11.59
CA ARG A 11 -3.45 18.04 -12.55
C ARG A 11 -3.19 16.55 -12.35
N GLN A 12 -3.13 16.09 -11.11
CA GLN A 12 -2.97 14.66 -10.79
C GLN A 12 -4.18 13.84 -11.26
N ALA A 13 -5.40 14.32 -10.98
CA ALA A 13 -6.63 13.68 -11.45
C ALA A 13 -6.71 13.62 -12.99
N ALA A 14 -6.34 14.67 -13.67
CA ALA A 14 -6.28 14.70 -15.15
C ALA A 14 -5.23 13.71 -15.70
N GLN A 15 -4.07 13.61 -15.06
CA GLN A 15 -3.02 12.69 -15.47
C GLN A 15 -3.43 11.23 -15.24
N GLN A 16 -4.10 10.93 -14.13
CA GLN A 16 -4.66 9.61 -13.85
C GLN A 16 -5.76 9.22 -14.84
N ALA A 17 -6.63 10.18 -15.23
CA ALA A 17 -7.65 9.94 -16.23
C ALA A 17 -7.06 9.54 -17.59
N VAL A 18 -5.99 10.21 -18.02
CA VAL A 18 -5.28 9.88 -19.28
C VAL A 18 -4.65 8.48 -19.22
N ILE A 19 -4.02 8.12 -18.09
CA ILE A 19 -3.41 6.78 -17.92
C ILE A 19 -4.49 5.70 -17.95
N ARG A 20 -5.63 5.94 -17.31
CA ARG A 20 -6.76 5.02 -17.30
C ARG A 20 -7.38 4.83 -18.69
N ASP A 21 -7.50 5.88 -19.46
CA ASP A 21 -8.01 5.83 -20.82
C ASP A 21 -7.08 5.05 -21.75
N GLU A 22 -5.77 5.30 -21.67
CA GLU A 22 -4.74 4.52 -22.39
C GLU A 22 -4.76 3.03 -22.01
N GLN A 23 -4.93 2.72 -20.73
CA GLN A 23 -5.06 1.36 -20.22
C GLN A 23 -6.30 0.65 -20.79
N ASN A 24 -7.47 1.30 -20.69
CA ASN A 24 -8.72 0.74 -21.20
C ASN A 24 -8.61 0.45 -22.69
N HIS A 25 -8.07 1.39 -23.47
CA HIS A 25 -7.85 1.20 -24.90
C HIS A 25 -6.93 0.02 -25.22
N ARG A 26 -5.87 -0.19 -24.41
CA ARG A 26 -4.97 -1.35 -24.61
C ARG A 26 -5.65 -2.68 -24.30
N ILE A 27 -6.42 -2.74 -23.22
CA ILE A 27 -7.18 -3.94 -22.82
C ILE A 27 -8.23 -4.24 -23.89
N GLU A 28 -8.99 -3.24 -24.33
CA GLU A 28 -9.99 -3.36 -25.39
C GLU A 28 -9.37 -3.84 -26.70
N HIS A 29 -8.26 -3.23 -27.12
CA HIS A 29 -7.51 -3.65 -28.30
C HIS A 29 -7.06 -5.12 -28.19
N ALA A 30 -6.55 -5.53 -27.02
CA ALA A 30 -6.13 -6.91 -26.79
C ALA A 30 -7.31 -7.89 -26.77
N ALA A 31 -8.49 -7.48 -26.31
CA ALA A 31 -9.68 -8.33 -26.23
C ALA A 31 -10.36 -8.53 -27.60
N THR A 32 -10.43 -7.47 -28.40
CA THR A 32 -11.21 -7.44 -29.64
C THR A 32 -10.43 -7.86 -30.89
N ASN A 33 -9.10 -7.94 -30.80
CA ASN A 33 -8.26 -8.30 -31.95
C ASN A 33 -7.79 -9.78 -31.92
N PRO A 34 -7.49 -10.36 -33.10
CA PRO A 34 -6.89 -11.67 -33.17
C PRO A 34 -5.53 -11.76 -32.46
N ILE A 35 -5.20 -12.94 -31.93
CA ILE A 35 -3.95 -13.19 -31.18
C ILE A 35 -2.70 -12.72 -31.94
N LYS A 36 -2.64 -12.96 -33.27
CA LYS A 36 -1.50 -12.53 -34.09
C LYS A 36 -1.27 -11.00 -34.06
N GLU A 37 -2.35 -10.23 -34.11
CA GLU A 37 -2.28 -8.76 -34.05
C GLU A 37 -1.89 -8.28 -32.66
N VAL A 38 -2.44 -8.93 -31.62
CA VAL A 38 -2.08 -8.63 -30.22
C VAL A 38 -0.59 -8.87 -29.98
N LEU A 39 -0.06 -10.02 -30.37
CA LEU A 39 1.37 -10.33 -30.26
C LEU A 39 2.24 -9.34 -31.05
N LYS A 40 1.84 -8.97 -32.26
CA LYS A 40 2.54 -7.96 -33.04
C LYS A 40 2.54 -6.58 -32.39
N SER A 41 1.42 -6.16 -31.81
CA SER A 41 1.29 -4.87 -31.13
C SER A 41 2.13 -4.79 -29.84
N GLN A 42 2.39 -5.93 -29.19
CA GLN A 42 3.25 -6.05 -28.03
C GLN A 42 4.71 -6.38 -28.38
N HIS A 43 5.09 -6.36 -29.67
CA HIS A 43 6.44 -6.69 -30.16
C HIS A 43 6.97 -8.04 -29.68
N THR A 44 6.08 -9.05 -29.55
CA THR A 44 6.39 -10.38 -29.03
C THR A 44 5.93 -11.51 -29.96
N THR A 45 6.29 -12.73 -29.62
CA THR A 45 5.87 -13.96 -30.30
C THR A 45 5.43 -15.00 -29.24
N LEU A 46 4.89 -16.14 -29.70
CA LEU A 46 4.57 -17.24 -28.78
C LEU A 46 5.81 -17.83 -28.09
N ARG A 47 7.02 -17.53 -28.57
CA ARG A 47 8.29 -17.89 -27.95
C ARG A 47 8.77 -16.82 -26.96
N GLY A 48 7.98 -15.78 -26.71
CA GLY A 48 8.28 -14.68 -25.81
C GLY A 48 9.19 -13.60 -26.41
N LEU A 49 9.56 -12.65 -25.56
CA LEU A 49 10.45 -11.53 -25.88
C LEU A 49 11.92 -11.98 -25.92
N ASP A 50 12.71 -11.31 -26.76
CA ASP A 50 14.17 -11.35 -26.70
C ASP A 50 14.72 -10.34 -25.67
N ALA A 51 16.00 -10.44 -25.33
CA ALA A 51 16.64 -9.60 -24.30
C ALA A 51 16.57 -8.10 -24.62
N GLU A 52 16.66 -7.71 -25.89
CA GLU A 52 16.60 -6.32 -26.31
C GLU A 52 15.18 -5.74 -26.12
N ASN A 53 14.15 -6.49 -26.56
CA ASN A 53 12.76 -6.07 -26.39
C ASN A 53 12.30 -6.03 -24.93
N ILE A 54 12.87 -6.86 -24.04
CA ILE A 54 12.63 -6.78 -22.59
C ILE A 54 13.10 -5.41 -22.05
N VAL A 55 14.29 -4.96 -22.42
CA VAL A 55 14.83 -3.65 -22.00
C VAL A 55 13.98 -2.51 -22.55
N VAL A 56 13.59 -2.57 -23.82
CA VAL A 56 12.72 -1.57 -24.45
C VAL A 56 11.37 -1.52 -23.77
N SER A 57 10.74 -2.67 -23.51
CA SER A 57 9.45 -2.76 -22.83
C SER A 57 9.52 -2.21 -21.40
N ARG A 58 10.60 -2.57 -20.65
CA ARG A 58 10.83 -2.06 -19.28
C ARG A 58 11.01 -0.54 -19.26
N THR A 59 11.71 0.02 -20.24
CA THR A 59 11.93 1.47 -20.35
C THR A 59 10.64 2.21 -20.67
N LYS A 60 9.81 1.64 -21.55
CA LYS A 60 8.57 2.26 -22.03
C LYS A 60 7.42 2.14 -21.05
N TYR A 61 7.26 0.98 -20.41
CA TYR A 61 6.08 0.66 -19.59
C TYR A 61 6.39 0.57 -18.08
N GLY A 62 7.67 0.53 -17.70
CA GLY A 62 8.10 0.39 -16.31
C GLY A 62 8.19 -1.08 -15.87
N THR A 63 8.35 -1.26 -14.56
CA THR A 63 8.34 -2.56 -13.88
C THR A 63 6.92 -2.91 -13.43
N ASN A 64 6.66 -4.19 -13.15
CA ASN A 64 5.35 -4.66 -12.67
C ASN A 64 5.15 -4.39 -11.16
N LYS A 65 5.50 -3.18 -10.71
CA LYS A 65 5.33 -2.75 -9.31
C LYS A 65 4.13 -1.82 -9.20
N VAL A 66 3.23 -2.16 -8.27
CA VAL A 66 2.15 -1.26 -7.88
C VAL A 66 2.69 -0.32 -6.80
N THR A 67 2.62 0.98 -7.05
CA THR A 67 3.14 2.00 -6.14
C THR A 67 2.12 2.27 -5.04
N HIS A 68 2.30 1.68 -3.87
CA HIS A 68 1.43 1.93 -2.72
C HIS A 68 1.69 3.30 -2.06
N GLU A 69 2.93 3.78 -2.06
CA GLU A 69 3.32 5.12 -1.57
C GLU A 69 4.57 5.61 -2.30
N LYS A 70 4.65 6.91 -2.61
CA LYS A 70 5.88 7.52 -3.13
C LYS A 70 6.94 7.50 -2.04
N LYS A 71 7.98 6.67 -2.20
CA LYS A 71 9.14 6.68 -1.30
C LYS A 71 9.71 8.09 -1.20
N GLN A 72 9.72 8.63 0.02
CA GLN A 72 10.39 9.89 0.26
C GLN A 72 11.89 9.72 0.06
N SER A 73 12.51 10.61 -0.72
CA SER A 73 13.97 10.65 -0.92
C SER A 73 14.68 10.71 0.43
N LEU A 74 15.82 10.00 0.56
CA LEU A 74 16.67 10.05 1.76
C LEU A 74 17.03 11.49 2.15
N ALA A 75 17.29 12.35 1.16
CA ALA A 75 17.55 13.77 1.38
C ALA A 75 16.34 14.49 2.00
N LYS A 76 15.10 14.17 1.57
CA LYS A 76 13.89 14.76 2.13
C LYS A 76 13.62 14.26 3.55
N ARG A 77 13.89 12.97 3.85
CA ARG A 77 13.82 12.40 5.20
C ARG A 77 14.86 13.04 6.13
N LEU A 78 16.10 13.17 5.65
CA LEU A 78 17.17 13.82 6.40
C LEU A 78 16.80 15.29 6.68
N ALA A 79 16.40 16.04 5.66
CA ALA A 79 15.96 17.43 5.82
C ALA A 79 14.79 17.54 6.81
N GLY A 80 13.79 16.64 6.75
CA GLY A 80 12.66 16.60 7.67
C GLY A 80 13.07 16.32 9.13
N ALA A 81 14.10 15.50 9.34
CA ALA A 81 14.63 15.22 10.66
C ALA A 81 15.33 16.43 11.29
N PHE A 82 16.02 17.27 10.49
CA PHE A 82 16.74 18.44 10.95
C PHE A 82 15.96 19.75 10.80
N ILE A 83 14.93 19.82 9.96
CA ILE A 83 14.09 21.02 9.79
C ILE A 83 12.76 20.78 10.50
N ASN A 84 12.75 21.03 11.79
CA ASN A 84 11.54 21.03 12.61
C ASN A 84 11.54 22.25 13.54
N PRO A 85 10.41 22.65 14.13
CA PRO A 85 10.34 23.84 14.97
C PRO A 85 11.34 23.86 16.13
N PHE A 86 11.65 22.70 16.69
CA PHE A 86 12.61 22.59 17.80
C PHE A 86 14.04 22.82 17.33
N THR A 87 14.51 22.12 16.28
CA THR A 87 15.85 22.35 15.75
C THR A 87 16.03 23.76 15.18
N ALA A 88 14.93 24.39 14.70
CA ALA A 88 14.95 25.79 14.30
C ALA A 88 15.20 26.73 15.48
N ILE A 89 14.61 26.47 16.65
CA ILE A 89 14.86 27.22 17.89
C ILE A 89 16.31 27.02 18.34
N LEU A 90 16.79 25.78 18.39
CA LEU A 90 18.20 25.48 18.74
C LEU A 90 19.19 26.13 17.77
N PHE A 91 18.86 26.13 16.48
CA PHE A 91 19.69 26.79 15.49
C PHE A 91 19.70 28.31 15.66
N CYS A 92 18.57 28.92 15.97
CA CYS A 92 18.49 30.34 16.31
C CYS A 92 19.32 30.65 17.55
N LEU A 93 19.25 29.80 18.57
CA LEU A 93 20.07 29.93 19.78
C LEU A 93 21.57 29.80 19.45
N ALA A 94 21.95 28.82 18.62
CA ALA A 94 23.34 28.65 18.19
C ALA A 94 23.88 29.90 17.46
N VAL A 95 23.05 30.52 16.60
CA VAL A 95 23.43 31.77 15.91
C VAL A 95 23.64 32.92 16.90
N VAL A 96 22.70 33.08 17.83
CA VAL A 96 22.81 34.13 18.86
C VAL A 96 24.04 33.89 19.75
N SER A 97 24.21 32.68 20.27
CA SER A 97 25.37 32.32 21.11
C SER A 97 26.68 32.48 20.33
N THR A 98 26.71 32.16 19.04
CA THR A 98 27.91 32.44 18.19
C THR A 98 28.20 33.93 18.13
N MET A 99 27.18 34.78 17.99
CA MET A 99 27.38 36.23 17.99
C MET A 99 27.86 36.77 19.33
N THR A 100 27.23 36.32 20.44
CA THR A 100 27.50 36.83 21.77
C THR A 100 28.82 36.30 22.34
N ASP A 101 29.10 35.00 22.20
CA ASP A 101 30.16 34.31 22.90
C ASP A 101 31.42 34.16 22.06
N MET A 102 31.34 34.37 20.72
CA MET A 102 32.48 34.24 19.82
C MET A 102 32.76 35.53 19.05
N VAL A 103 31.75 36.11 18.36
CA VAL A 103 31.96 37.24 17.45
C VAL A 103 32.20 38.54 18.21
N PHE A 104 31.35 38.88 19.20
CA PHE A 104 31.50 40.11 19.97
C PHE A 104 32.80 40.17 20.79
N PRO A 105 33.24 39.10 21.52
CA PRO A 105 34.53 39.07 22.17
C PRO A 105 35.69 39.16 21.19
N TYR A 106 35.62 38.44 20.04
CA TYR A 106 36.71 38.45 19.06
C TYR A 106 36.98 39.85 18.48
N PHE A 107 35.92 40.61 18.21
CA PHE A 107 36.00 41.97 17.66
C PHE A 107 35.93 43.07 18.73
N SER A 108 35.90 42.72 20.05
CA SER A 108 35.76 43.65 21.17
C SER A 108 34.58 44.63 21.00
N LEU A 109 33.45 44.08 20.50
CA LEU A 109 32.24 44.86 20.28
C LEU A 109 31.34 44.85 21.50
N LEU A 110 30.54 45.91 21.69
CA LEU A 110 29.53 46.03 22.75
C LEU A 110 30.07 45.88 24.17
N GLY A 111 31.36 46.18 24.41
CA GLY A 111 31.98 46.12 25.73
C GLY A 111 32.52 44.75 26.14
N SER A 112 32.50 43.76 25.24
CA SER A 112 33.10 42.45 25.48
C SER A 112 34.63 42.51 25.28
N SER A 113 35.35 41.70 26.04
CA SER A 113 36.83 41.55 25.93
C SER A 113 37.18 40.24 25.26
N PRO A 114 38.39 40.12 24.62
CA PRO A 114 38.81 38.85 24.04
C PRO A 114 38.96 37.70 25.05
N GLU A 115 38.99 38.01 26.36
CA GLU A 115 39.03 37.02 27.44
C GLU A 115 37.64 36.35 27.64
N ASP A 116 36.57 36.98 27.18
CA ASP A 116 35.19 36.46 27.27
C ASP A 116 34.83 35.47 26.12
N PHE A 117 35.82 35.11 25.30
CA PHE A 117 35.65 34.19 24.19
C PHE A 117 35.38 32.77 24.70
N ASP A 118 34.12 32.29 24.61
CA ASP A 118 33.72 30.95 25.01
C ASP A 118 32.95 30.19 23.87
N PRO A 119 33.63 29.27 23.15
CA PRO A 119 33.01 28.46 22.12
C PRO A 119 32.21 27.27 22.71
N LEU A 120 32.30 26.99 24.02
CA LEU A 120 31.78 25.77 24.63
C LEU A 120 30.27 25.70 24.50
N THR A 121 29.56 26.81 24.77
CA THR A 121 28.11 26.92 24.65
C THR A 121 27.62 26.59 23.21
N VAL A 122 28.27 27.14 22.20
CA VAL A 122 27.94 26.88 20.79
C VAL A 122 28.17 25.42 20.43
N VAL A 123 29.27 24.83 20.87
CA VAL A 123 29.62 23.42 20.63
C VAL A 123 28.57 22.50 21.30
N ILE A 124 28.12 22.80 22.51
CA ILE A 124 27.09 22.03 23.21
C ILE A 124 25.78 22.08 22.42
N ILE A 125 25.33 23.26 21.99
CA ILE A 125 24.09 23.44 21.24
C ILE A 125 24.14 22.68 19.90
N LEU A 126 25.23 22.82 19.14
CA LEU A 126 25.40 22.12 17.89
C LEU A 126 25.43 20.59 18.08
N THR A 127 26.06 20.12 19.17
CA THR A 127 26.07 18.70 19.53
C THR A 127 24.65 18.21 19.83
N MET A 128 23.86 18.99 20.57
CA MET A 128 22.44 18.66 20.83
C MET A 128 21.63 18.59 19.53
N VAL A 129 21.79 19.55 18.62
CA VAL A 129 21.13 19.53 17.30
C VAL A 129 21.48 18.26 16.53
N MET A 130 22.77 17.89 16.51
CA MET A 130 23.26 16.69 15.83
C MET A 130 22.69 15.40 16.45
N ILE A 131 22.69 15.30 17.78
CA ILE A 131 22.14 14.12 18.47
C ILE A 131 20.62 14.02 18.23
N SER A 132 19.85 15.10 18.41
CA SER A 132 18.41 15.13 18.19
C SER A 132 18.05 14.77 16.74
N GLY A 133 18.69 15.41 15.77
CA GLY A 133 18.45 15.13 14.34
C GLY A 133 18.80 13.70 13.97
N THR A 134 19.92 13.18 14.49
CA THR A 134 20.33 11.78 14.21
C THR A 134 19.38 10.78 14.85
N LEU A 135 18.98 10.97 16.09
CA LEU A 135 18.00 10.10 16.77
C LEU A 135 16.69 10.06 16.01
N ARG A 136 16.17 11.21 15.61
CA ARG A 136 14.93 11.31 14.84
C ARG A 136 15.06 10.62 13.48
N PHE A 137 16.14 10.85 12.75
CA PHE A 137 16.41 10.19 11.48
C PHE A 137 16.49 8.66 11.62
N VAL A 138 17.19 8.16 12.64
CA VAL A 138 17.28 6.71 12.91
C VAL A 138 15.94 6.12 13.26
N GLN A 139 15.13 6.79 14.09
CA GLN A 139 13.81 6.34 14.48
C GLN A 139 12.84 6.31 13.28
N GLU A 140 12.80 7.35 12.47
CA GLU A 140 11.97 7.44 11.28
C GLU A 140 12.39 6.40 10.21
N SER A 141 13.70 6.18 10.05
CA SER A 141 14.23 5.14 9.17
C SER A 141 13.93 3.72 9.67
N ARG A 142 14.04 3.44 10.97
CA ARG A 142 13.72 2.12 11.54
C ARG A 142 12.23 1.79 11.43
N SER A 143 11.36 2.75 11.69
CA SER A 143 9.91 2.57 11.56
C SER A 143 9.50 2.27 10.11
N GLY A 144 10.02 3.02 9.13
CA GLY A 144 9.75 2.79 7.72
C GLY A 144 10.30 1.46 7.18
N ASN A 145 11.53 1.10 7.58
CA ASN A 145 12.19 -0.12 7.12
C ASN A 145 11.57 -1.41 7.70
N ALA A 146 10.99 -1.37 8.90
CA ALA A 146 10.34 -2.54 9.49
C ALA A 146 9.07 -2.95 8.72
N ALA A 147 8.27 -1.99 8.29
CA ALA A 147 7.10 -2.23 7.45
C ALA A 147 7.50 -2.74 6.06
N GLU A 148 8.53 -2.15 5.45
CA GLU A 148 9.04 -2.57 4.13
C GLU A 148 9.65 -3.97 4.16
N LYS A 149 10.35 -4.34 5.22
CA LYS A 149 10.97 -5.66 5.37
C LYS A 149 9.93 -6.78 5.50
N LEU A 150 8.79 -6.52 6.13
CA LEU A 150 7.68 -7.47 6.18
C LEU A 150 7.04 -7.69 4.80
N LEU A 151 6.91 -6.63 4.00
CA LEU A 151 6.38 -6.70 2.64
C LEU A 151 7.37 -7.38 1.67
N SER A 152 8.68 -7.17 1.84
CA SER A 152 9.71 -7.76 0.98
C SER A 152 10.00 -9.24 1.25
N MET A 153 9.49 -9.82 2.34
CA MET A 153 9.64 -11.26 2.64
C MET A 153 8.71 -12.14 1.79
N ILE A 154 7.74 -11.55 1.10
CA ILE A 154 6.82 -12.25 0.20
C ILE A 154 7.19 -11.89 -1.24
N THR A 155 8.23 -12.52 -1.76
CA THR A 155 8.50 -12.50 -3.21
C THR A 155 7.61 -13.53 -3.89
N THR A 156 6.53 -13.06 -4.51
CA THR A 156 5.72 -13.88 -5.41
C THR A 156 6.45 -14.01 -6.76
N THR A 157 6.52 -15.22 -7.27
CA THR A 157 7.12 -15.55 -8.57
C THR A 157 6.04 -15.90 -9.59
N CYS A 158 6.38 -15.84 -10.87
CA CYS A 158 5.53 -16.30 -11.97
C CYS A 158 6.37 -17.01 -13.04
N THR A 159 5.77 -17.96 -13.72
CA THR A 159 6.40 -18.72 -14.79
C THR A 159 6.21 -18.02 -16.13
N VAL A 160 7.31 -17.72 -16.83
CA VAL A 160 7.28 -17.03 -18.13
C VAL A 160 8.10 -17.78 -19.18
N THR A 161 7.76 -17.56 -20.45
CA THR A 161 8.59 -17.96 -21.61
C THR A 161 9.20 -16.71 -22.22
N ARG A 162 10.52 -16.70 -22.34
CA ARG A 162 11.33 -15.72 -23.06
C ARG A 162 12.18 -16.44 -24.11
N ARG A 163 12.52 -15.75 -25.19
CA ARG A 163 13.06 -16.39 -26.43
C ARG A 163 14.26 -17.32 -26.21
N GLU A 164 15.06 -17.04 -25.18
CA GLU A 164 16.27 -17.82 -24.86
C GLU A 164 16.01 -18.88 -23.77
N GLN A 165 14.87 -18.83 -23.10
CA GLN A 165 14.56 -19.68 -21.97
C GLN A 165 13.06 -20.00 -21.91
N GLU A 166 12.72 -21.27 -22.06
CA GLU A 166 11.35 -21.74 -21.92
C GLU A 166 11.02 -22.05 -20.46
N LYS A 167 9.86 -21.52 -19.98
CA LYS A 167 9.29 -21.79 -18.65
C LYS A 167 10.26 -21.52 -17.49
N ILE A 168 10.77 -20.32 -17.43
CA ILE A 168 11.56 -19.84 -16.30
C ILE A 168 10.68 -19.19 -15.25
N GLU A 169 11.07 -19.33 -14.00
CA GLU A 169 10.45 -18.68 -12.88
C GLU A 169 11.15 -17.34 -12.59
N ILE A 170 10.40 -16.24 -12.62
CA ILE A 170 10.91 -14.90 -12.34
C ILE A 170 10.09 -14.23 -11.24
N PRO A 171 10.67 -13.27 -10.47
CA PRO A 171 9.88 -12.41 -9.60
C PRO A 171 8.80 -11.68 -10.39
N MET A 172 7.58 -11.59 -9.84
CA MET A 172 6.48 -10.86 -10.50
C MET A 172 6.84 -9.40 -10.82
N ASP A 173 7.68 -8.78 -10.00
CA ASP A 173 8.18 -7.41 -10.21
C ASP A 173 8.98 -7.22 -11.51
N ASP A 174 9.60 -8.29 -12.01
CA ASP A 174 10.45 -8.29 -13.21
C ASP A 174 9.69 -8.56 -14.51
N LEU A 175 8.38 -8.78 -14.40
CA LEU A 175 7.49 -8.98 -15.54
C LEU A 175 7.39 -7.69 -16.36
N VAL A 176 7.36 -7.83 -17.69
CA VAL A 176 7.21 -6.71 -18.61
C VAL A 176 6.09 -6.97 -19.62
N VAL A 177 5.57 -5.90 -20.20
CA VAL A 177 4.56 -5.99 -21.26
C VAL A 177 5.13 -6.77 -22.45
N GLY A 178 4.37 -7.77 -22.93
CA GLY A 178 4.77 -8.67 -24.00
C GLY A 178 5.39 -10.00 -23.54
N ASP A 179 5.67 -10.18 -22.23
CA ASP A 179 6.05 -11.50 -21.70
C ASP A 179 4.92 -12.52 -21.90
N ILE A 180 5.29 -13.76 -22.14
CA ILE A 180 4.36 -14.90 -22.20
C ILE A 180 4.37 -15.57 -20.84
N VAL A 181 3.23 -15.54 -20.14
CA VAL A 181 3.06 -16.15 -18.82
C VAL A 181 2.32 -17.48 -18.91
N HIS A 182 2.68 -18.41 -18.06
CA HIS A 182 1.98 -19.67 -17.85
C HIS A 182 1.24 -19.64 -16.54
N LEU A 183 -0.02 -20.01 -16.59
CA LEU A 183 -0.95 -19.97 -15.45
C LEU A 183 -1.45 -21.39 -15.18
N SER A 184 -1.50 -21.76 -13.90
CA SER A 184 -1.99 -23.04 -13.42
C SER A 184 -2.92 -22.82 -12.22
N ALA A 185 -3.74 -23.80 -11.90
CA ALA A 185 -4.61 -23.77 -10.73
C ALA A 185 -3.82 -23.42 -9.45
N GLY A 186 -4.31 -22.45 -8.68
CA GLY A 186 -3.64 -21.91 -7.49
C GLY A 186 -2.78 -20.67 -7.74
N ASP A 187 -2.45 -20.35 -9.00
CA ASP A 187 -1.65 -19.17 -9.32
C ASP A 187 -2.45 -17.87 -9.18
N MET A 188 -1.79 -16.82 -8.74
CA MET A 188 -2.29 -15.45 -8.83
C MET A 188 -1.90 -14.87 -10.19
N ILE A 189 -2.84 -14.20 -10.83
CA ILE A 189 -2.60 -13.48 -12.11
C ILE A 189 -1.61 -12.33 -11.85
N PRO A 190 -0.42 -12.37 -12.46
CA PRO A 190 0.67 -11.46 -12.09
C PRO A 190 0.55 -10.06 -12.69
N ALA A 191 -0.24 -9.90 -13.76
CA ALA A 191 -0.43 -8.64 -14.50
C ALA A 191 -1.74 -8.71 -15.27
N ASP A 192 -2.19 -7.65 -15.96
CA ASP A 192 -3.33 -7.78 -16.87
C ASP A 192 -2.87 -8.48 -18.15
N VAL A 193 -3.48 -9.62 -18.45
CA VAL A 193 -3.03 -10.52 -19.50
C VAL A 193 -4.14 -10.88 -20.49
N ARG A 194 -3.77 -11.10 -21.77
CA ARG A 194 -4.63 -11.65 -22.81
C ARG A 194 -4.39 -13.16 -22.92
N ILE A 195 -5.43 -13.96 -22.75
CA ILE A 195 -5.37 -15.41 -22.87
C ILE A 195 -5.10 -15.79 -24.34
N LEU A 196 -4.05 -16.57 -24.57
CA LEU A 196 -3.65 -17.07 -25.88
C LEU A 196 -4.12 -18.51 -26.10
N ASP A 197 -4.03 -19.32 -25.05
CA ASP A 197 -4.50 -20.70 -25.00
C ASP A 197 -4.99 -20.99 -23.57
N ALA A 198 -6.06 -21.80 -23.46
CA ALA A 198 -6.63 -22.15 -22.16
C ALA A 198 -7.27 -23.52 -22.22
N LYS A 199 -7.14 -24.27 -21.12
CA LYS A 199 -7.81 -25.52 -20.89
C LYS A 199 -8.55 -25.47 -19.55
N ASP A 200 -9.88 -25.49 -19.60
CA ASP A 200 -10.78 -25.47 -18.43
C ASP A 200 -10.41 -24.37 -17.42
N LEU A 201 -10.10 -23.17 -17.93
CA LEU A 201 -9.61 -22.06 -17.13
C LEU A 201 -10.75 -21.31 -16.46
N PHE A 202 -10.81 -21.40 -15.14
CA PHE A 202 -11.72 -20.62 -14.29
C PHE A 202 -10.93 -19.71 -13.35
N ILE A 203 -11.31 -18.44 -13.30
CA ILE A 203 -10.61 -17.40 -12.53
C ILE A 203 -11.59 -16.72 -11.59
N SER A 204 -11.21 -16.62 -10.31
CA SER A 204 -11.93 -15.77 -9.34
C SER A 204 -11.50 -14.31 -9.50
N GLN A 205 -12.45 -13.45 -9.80
CA GLN A 205 -12.27 -11.98 -9.89
C GLN A 205 -12.89 -11.25 -8.69
N ALA A 206 -13.16 -11.96 -7.59
CA ALA A 206 -13.83 -11.42 -6.41
C ALA A 206 -13.18 -10.14 -5.87
N SER A 207 -11.85 -10.05 -5.92
CA SER A 207 -11.08 -8.86 -5.50
C SER A 207 -11.35 -7.60 -6.33
N LEU A 208 -11.88 -7.75 -7.56
CA LEU A 208 -12.15 -6.64 -8.48
C LEU A 208 -13.64 -6.36 -8.64
N THR A 209 -14.47 -7.41 -8.67
CA THR A 209 -15.91 -7.31 -8.93
C THR A 209 -16.77 -7.48 -7.68
N GLY A 210 -16.22 -8.06 -6.61
CA GLY A 210 -16.95 -8.49 -5.42
C GLY A 210 -17.77 -9.78 -5.62
N GLU A 211 -17.74 -10.38 -6.82
CA GLU A 211 -18.45 -11.61 -7.14
C GLU A 211 -17.57 -12.83 -6.88
N SER A 212 -18.05 -13.76 -6.05
CA SER A 212 -17.27 -14.96 -5.69
C SER A 212 -17.35 -16.06 -6.74
N GLU A 213 -18.30 -16.01 -7.67
CA GLU A 213 -18.45 -17.03 -8.70
C GLU A 213 -17.27 -16.96 -9.70
N PRO A 214 -16.53 -18.05 -9.92
CA PRO A 214 -15.43 -18.09 -10.88
C PRO A 214 -15.92 -17.91 -12.30
N VAL A 215 -15.20 -17.11 -13.07
CA VAL A 215 -15.51 -16.79 -14.47
C VAL A 215 -14.65 -17.65 -15.39
N GLU A 216 -15.28 -18.31 -16.35
CA GLU A 216 -14.55 -19.04 -17.42
C GLU A 216 -13.82 -18.05 -18.33
N LYS A 217 -12.55 -18.32 -18.60
CA LYS A 217 -11.72 -17.54 -19.53
C LYS A 217 -11.32 -18.38 -20.74
N THR A 218 -11.50 -17.80 -21.92
CA THR A 218 -11.25 -18.48 -23.19
C THR A 218 -10.37 -17.64 -24.11
N PRO A 219 -9.62 -18.23 -25.07
CA PRO A 219 -8.79 -17.48 -26.01
C PRO A 219 -9.59 -16.79 -27.14
N LYS A 220 -10.91 -16.98 -27.22
CA LYS A 220 -11.75 -16.45 -28.31
C LYS A 220 -11.72 -14.92 -28.33
N VAL A 221 -11.77 -14.33 -29.53
CA VAL A 221 -11.91 -12.88 -29.71
C VAL A 221 -13.29 -12.45 -29.20
N CYS A 222 -13.31 -11.39 -28.39
CA CYS A 222 -14.55 -10.83 -27.85
C CYS A 222 -15.06 -9.67 -28.72
N ALA A 223 -16.38 -9.50 -28.76
CA ALA A 223 -16.97 -8.24 -29.18
C ALA A 223 -16.72 -7.17 -28.10
N GLN A 224 -16.83 -5.90 -28.49
CA GLN A 224 -16.72 -4.79 -27.54
C GLN A 224 -17.73 -4.93 -26.41
N LYS A 225 -17.29 -4.71 -25.18
CA LYS A 225 -18.09 -4.82 -23.96
C LYS A 225 -18.21 -3.45 -23.26
N GLU A 226 -19.25 -3.27 -22.47
CA GLU A 226 -19.44 -2.04 -21.68
C GLU A 226 -18.42 -1.95 -20.53
N SER A 227 -18.14 -3.08 -19.87
CA SER A 227 -17.14 -3.15 -18.82
C SER A 227 -15.92 -3.96 -19.28
N ILE A 228 -14.72 -3.48 -18.93
CA ILE A 228 -13.46 -4.19 -19.23
C ILE A 228 -13.34 -5.52 -18.46
N THR A 229 -14.03 -5.65 -17.32
CA THR A 229 -14.05 -6.89 -16.52
C THR A 229 -14.84 -8.01 -17.17
N ASP A 230 -15.72 -7.71 -18.15
CA ASP A 230 -16.59 -8.66 -18.82
C ASP A 230 -15.94 -9.39 -20.01
N TYR A 231 -14.70 -9.01 -20.36
CA TYR A 231 -13.98 -9.70 -21.40
C TYR A 231 -13.57 -11.12 -20.95
N SER A 232 -14.12 -12.14 -21.62
CA SER A 232 -13.81 -13.55 -21.31
C SER A 232 -12.41 -13.98 -21.71
N ASN A 233 -11.66 -13.16 -22.44
CA ASN A 233 -10.32 -13.45 -22.90
C ASN A 233 -9.22 -12.60 -22.24
N ILE A 234 -9.59 -11.78 -21.26
CA ILE A 234 -8.68 -10.98 -20.43
C ILE A 234 -8.72 -11.49 -19.00
N ALA A 235 -7.57 -11.63 -18.37
CA ALA A 235 -7.44 -11.89 -16.94
C ALA A 235 -6.67 -10.74 -16.27
N PHE A 236 -7.11 -10.33 -15.10
CA PHE A 236 -6.64 -9.12 -14.42
C PHE A 236 -5.72 -9.44 -13.26
N MET A 237 -4.73 -8.57 -13.03
CA MET A 237 -3.83 -8.64 -11.88
C MET A 237 -4.59 -8.78 -10.56
N GLY A 238 -4.10 -9.66 -9.68
CA GLY A 238 -4.69 -9.87 -8.34
C GLY A 238 -5.90 -10.80 -8.33
N SER A 239 -6.32 -11.35 -9.47
CA SER A 239 -7.26 -12.47 -9.57
C SER A 239 -6.55 -13.80 -9.37
N ASN A 240 -7.27 -14.86 -8.96
CA ASN A 240 -6.70 -16.18 -8.72
C ASN A 240 -7.24 -17.22 -9.71
N VAL A 241 -6.37 -18.07 -10.21
CA VAL A 241 -6.75 -19.24 -11.02
C VAL A 241 -7.32 -20.32 -10.09
N ILE A 242 -8.59 -20.64 -10.28
CA ILE A 242 -9.28 -21.65 -9.47
C ILE A 242 -9.07 -23.05 -10.06
N SER A 243 -9.16 -23.18 -11.38
CA SER A 243 -8.92 -24.45 -12.08
C SER A 243 -8.37 -24.24 -13.48
N GLY A 244 -7.85 -25.31 -14.06
CA GLY A 244 -7.34 -25.34 -15.42
C GLY A 244 -5.93 -24.77 -15.55
N SER A 245 -5.56 -24.50 -16.80
CA SER A 245 -4.26 -23.91 -17.15
C SER A 245 -4.39 -23.00 -18.36
N ALA A 246 -3.47 -22.04 -18.48
CA ALA A 246 -3.45 -21.15 -19.63
C ALA A 246 -2.04 -20.66 -19.96
N THR A 247 -1.91 -20.24 -21.22
CA THR A 247 -0.80 -19.42 -21.69
C THR A 247 -1.35 -18.05 -22.08
N ALA A 248 -0.75 -16.98 -21.60
CA ALA A 248 -1.24 -15.62 -21.81
C ALA A 248 -0.10 -14.65 -22.12
N VAL A 249 -0.41 -13.53 -22.77
CA VAL A 249 0.55 -12.43 -23.02
C VAL A 249 0.21 -11.25 -22.11
N VAL A 250 1.24 -10.67 -21.52
CA VAL A 250 1.12 -9.48 -20.66
C VAL A 250 0.76 -8.25 -21.49
N VAL A 251 -0.34 -7.58 -21.13
CA VAL A 251 -0.86 -6.38 -21.80
C VAL A 251 -0.55 -5.11 -21.01
N CYS A 252 -0.76 -5.13 -19.68
CA CYS A 252 -0.46 -4.02 -18.79
C CYS A 252 0.27 -4.50 -17.54
N THR A 253 1.15 -3.65 -16.96
CA THR A 253 1.98 -3.97 -15.79
C THR A 253 1.90 -2.86 -14.74
N GLY A 254 2.08 -3.21 -13.47
CA GLY A 254 2.22 -2.29 -12.33
C GLY A 254 1.05 -1.32 -12.17
N ASP A 255 1.36 -0.04 -12.03
CA ASP A 255 0.36 1.03 -11.87
C ASP A 255 -0.60 1.20 -13.08
N ARG A 256 -0.26 0.58 -14.20
CA ARG A 256 -1.07 0.59 -15.43
C ARG A 256 -1.98 -0.63 -15.55
N THR A 257 -2.04 -1.52 -14.57
CA THR A 257 -3.04 -2.58 -14.47
C THR A 257 -4.35 -2.03 -13.90
N LEU A 258 -5.45 -2.76 -14.08
CA LEU A 258 -6.73 -2.40 -13.46
C LEU A 258 -6.59 -2.28 -11.95
N PHE A 259 -5.95 -3.26 -11.31
CA PHE A 259 -5.66 -3.25 -9.88
C PHE A 259 -4.75 -2.07 -9.48
N GLY A 260 -3.66 -1.81 -10.23
CA GLY A 260 -2.75 -0.71 -9.98
C GLY A 260 -3.40 0.66 -10.10
N SER A 261 -4.30 0.84 -11.07
CA SER A 261 -5.06 2.08 -11.23
C SER A 261 -6.03 2.33 -10.07
N MET A 262 -6.68 1.28 -9.55
CA MET A 262 -7.52 1.34 -8.34
C MET A 262 -6.67 1.65 -7.11
N ALA A 263 -5.55 0.94 -6.92
CA ALA A 263 -4.64 1.18 -5.80
C ALA A 263 -4.09 2.61 -5.78
N SER A 264 -3.71 3.15 -6.94
CA SER A 264 -3.22 4.52 -7.06
C SER A 264 -4.30 5.58 -6.80
N ALA A 265 -5.57 5.29 -7.11
CA ALA A 265 -6.71 6.17 -6.80
C ALA A 265 -7.00 6.21 -5.29
N ILE A 266 -6.76 5.10 -4.59
CA ILE A 266 -6.94 4.99 -3.13
C ILE A 266 -5.72 5.55 -2.38
N ALA A 267 -4.52 5.50 -2.97
CA ALA A 267 -3.26 6.02 -2.42
C ALA A 267 -3.17 7.57 -2.39
N GLY A 268 -4.29 8.28 -2.36
CA GLY A 268 -4.37 9.72 -2.12
C GLY A 268 -3.70 10.11 -0.79
N GLU A 269 -3.48 11.43 -0.57
CA GLU A 269 -2.91 11.96 0.67
C GLU A 269 -3.61 11.33 1.88
N ALA A 270 -2.80 10.76 2.79
CA ALA A 270 -3.32 10.17 4.02
C ALA A 270 -4.19 11.19 4.75
N VAL A 271 -5.48 10.89 4.86
CA VAL A 271 -6.43 11.76 5.55
C VAL A 271 -5.99 11.89 7.00
N GLU A 272 -5.75 13.14 7.47
CA GLU A 272 -5.40 13.39 8.86
C GLU A 272 -6.50 12.84 9.79
N THR A 273 -6.12 11.92 10.66
CA THR A 273 -7.03 11.34 11.64
C THR A 273 -7.44 12.38 12.69
N SER A 274 -8.59 12.19 13.33
CA SER A 274 -9.04 13.04 14.45
C SER A 274 -8.01 13.10 15.57
N PHE A 275 -7.30 11.99 15.81
CA PHE A 275 -6.22 11.93 16.77
C PHE A 275 -5.01 12.78 16.34
N THR A 276 -4.56 12.70 15.11
CA THR A 276 -3.46 13.53 14.59
C THR A 276 -3.80 15.01 14.72
N LYS A 277 -5.05 15.40 14.41
CA LYS A 277 -5.55 16.77 14.64
C LYS A 277 -5.51 17.15 16.12
N GLY A 278 -5.89 16.22 17.00
CA GLY A 278 -5.83 16.42 18.46
C GLY A 278 -4.41 16.63 18.95
N VAL A 279 -3.45 15.81 18.54
CA VAL A 279 -2.02 15.95 18.87
C VAL A 279 -1.47 17.29 18.37
N ASN A 280 -1.80 17.68 17.15
CA ASN A 280 -1.42 18.97 16.60
C ASN A 280 -2.04 20.12 17.38
N ALA A 281 -3.31 20.01 17.81
CA ALA A 281 -3.96 21.02 18.63
C ALA A 281 -3.27 21.19 19.99
N VAL A 282 -2.91 20.10 20.68
CA VAL A 282 -2.14 20.13 21.93
C VAL A 282 -0.78 20.78 21.70
N SER A 283 -0.07 20.43 20.64
CA SER A 283 1.21 21.06 20.29
C SER A 283 1.05 22.57 20.09
N TRP A 284 -0.01 23.02 19.42
CA TRP A 284 -0.30 24.45 19.26
C TRP A 284 -0.63 25.16 20.58
N VAL A 285 -1.32 24.51 21.52
CA VAL A 285 -1.57 25.05 22.86
C VAL A 285 -0.25 25.26 23.61
N LEU A 286 0.65 24.26 23.57
CA LEU A 286 1.97 24.37 24.20
C LEU A 286 2.83 25.46 23.57
N ILE A 287 2.82 25.60 22.23
CA ILE A 287 3.51 26.68 21.53
C ILE A 287 2.97 28.06 21.96
N ARG A 288 1.64 28.21 22.05
CA ARG A 288 1.04 29.47 22.53
C ARG A 288 1.43 29.78 23.99
N PHE A 289 1.41 28.77 24.84
CA PHE A 289 1.85 28.90 26.24
C PHE A 289 3.33 29.34 26.32
N MET A 290 4.20 28.72 25.54
CA MET A 290 5.61 29.09 25.41
C MET A 290 5.77 30.53 24.92
N LEU A 291 4.99 30.96 23.94
CA LEU A 291 5.03 32.32 23.38
C LEU A 291 4.67 33.41 24.39
N VAL A 292 3.90 33.06 25.42
CA VAL A 292 3.57 33.97 26.55
C VAL A 292 4.61 33.88 27.67
N MET A 293 4.99 32.64 28.05
CA MET A 293 5.88 32.42 29.18
C MET A 293 7.32 32.86 28.95
N VAL A 294 7.84 32.66 27.73
CA VAL A 294 9.23 33.01 27.44
C VAL A 294 9.48 34.52 27.50
N PRO A 295 8.67 35.38 26.84
CA PRO A 295 8.78 36.83 27.03
C PRO A 295 8.59 37.27 28.51
N LEU A 296 7.63 36.66 29.21
CA LEU A 296 7.39 36.99 30.62
C LEU A 296 8.67 36.72 31.45
N VAL A 297 9.25 35.55 31.34
CA VAL A 297 10.49 35.15 32.02
C VAL A 297 11.66 36.05 31.60
N PHE A 298 11.77 36.36 30.31
CA PHE A 298 12.78 37.28 29.79
C PHE A 298 12.70 38.66 30.44
N PHE A 299 11.53 39.27 30.46
CA PHE A 299 11.35 40.61 31.07
C PHE A 299 11.57 40.59 32.58
N ILE A 300 11.04 39.59 33.30
CA ILE A 300 11.25 39.47 34.73
C ILE A 300 12.74 39.34 35.06
N ASN A 301 13.49 38.46 34.39
CA ASN A 301 14.92 38.30 34.62
C ASN A 301 15.71 39.54 34.22
N GLY A 302 15.40 40.15 33.09
CA GLY A 302 16.08 41.37 32.62
C GLY A 302 15.93 42.56 33.59
N ILE A 303 14.72 42.75 34.14
CA ILE A 303 14.45 43.81 35.09
C ILE A 303 15.09 43.52 36.49
N THR A 304 15.03 42.24 36.93
CA THR A 304 15.52 41.89 38.28
C THR A 304 17.03 41.77 38.35
N LYS A 305 17.70 41.28 37.34
CA LYS A 305 19.15 41.07 37.29
C LYS A 305 19.91 42.19 36.60
N GLY A 306 19.25 43.00 35.77
CA GLY A 306 19.88 44.07 34.98
C GLY A 306 20.69 43.58 33.77
N ASP A 307 20.81 42.27 33.60
CA ASP A 307 21.52 41.65 32.47
C ASP A 307 20.50 41.06 31.45
N TRP A 308 20.34 41.78 30.35
CA TRP A 308 19.38 41.43 29.29
C TRP A 308 19.85 40.26 28.46
N LEU A 309 21.17 40.02 28.35
CA LEU A 309 21.74 38.94 27.59
C LEU A 309 21.49 37.62 28.29
N ASP A 310 21.87 37.55 29.57
CA ASP A 310 21.58 36.38 30.41
C ASP A 310 20.08 36.09 30.54
N ALA A 311 19.24 37.11 30.63
CA ALA A 311 17.80 36.98 30.62
C ALA A 311 17.28 36.37 29.34
N PHE A 312 17.85 36.72 28.18
CA PHE A 312 17.49 36.18 26.86
C PHE A 312 17.89 34.71 26.74
N LEU A 313 19.14 34.35 27.09
CA LEU A 313 19.62 32.97 27.08
C LEU A 313 18.83 32.07 28.01
N PHE A 314 18.47 32.58 29.21
CA PHE A 314 17.59 31.85 30.13
C PHE A 314 16.19 31.65 29.54
N GLY A 315 15.59 32.68 28.92
CA GLY A 315 14.30 32.61 28.25
C GLY A 315 14.27 31.55 27.14
N ILE A 316 15.33 31.48 26.33
CA ILE A 316 15.45 30.46 25.32
C ILE A 316 15.61 29.05 25.91
N SER A 317 16.37 28.90 27.00
CA SER A 317 16.52 27.62 27.70
C SER A 317 15.18 27.11 28.21
N VAL A 318 14.32 28.01 28.73
CA VAL A 318 12.95 27.70 29.12
C VAL A 318 12.10 27.29 27.89
N ALA A 319 12.24 27.98 26.77
CA ALA A 319 11.54 27.65 25.52
C ALA A 319 11.87 26.21 25.03
N VAL A 320 13.15 25.86 25.08
CA VAL A 320 13.62 24.51 24.73
C VAL A 320 13.01 23.46 25.68
N GLY A 321 13.03 23.69 26.97
CA GLY A 321 12.48 22.78 27.97
C GLY A 321 10.95 22.57 27.89
N LEU A 322 10.22 23.55 27.39
CA LEU A 322 8.76 23.49 27.22
C LEU A 322 8.34 22.83 25.88
N THR A 323 9.26 22.54 24.97
CA THR A 323 8.93 21.97 23.65
C THR A 323 8.66 20.46 23.76
N PRO A 324 7.48 19.97 23.32
CA PRO A 324 7.08 18.57 23.48
C PRO A 324 7.71 17.67 22.39
N GLU A 325 9.02 17.42 22.46
CA GLU A 325 9.74 16.60 21.47
C GLU A 325 9.33 15.12 21.47
N MET A 326 8.99 14.60 22.64
CA MET A 326 8.73 13.17 22.85
C MET A 326 7.33 12.74 22.41
N LEU A 327 6.41 13.67 22.20
CA LEU A 327 5.01 13.34 21.92
C LEU A 327 4.81 12.52 20.63
N PRO A 328 5.40 12.87 19.46
CA PRO A 328 5.28 12.06 18.26
C PRO A 328 5.89 10.65 18.40
N MET A 329 6.99 10.55 19.15
CA MET A 329 7.67 9.27 19.42
C MET A 329 6.82 8.35 20.30
N ILE A 330 6.22 8.87 21.35
CA ILE A 330 5.33 8.11 22.25
C ILE A 330 4.15 7.57 21.44
N VAL A 331 3.52 8.41 20.61
CA VAL A 331 2.40 8.03 19.75
C VAL A 331 2.81 6.89 18.81
N THR A 332 3.91 7.05 18.07
CA THR A 332 4.37 6.03 17.12
C THR A 332 4.71 4.70 17.80
N THR A 333 5.33 4.77 18.98
CA THR A 333 5.66 3.57 19.77
C THR A 333 4.40 2.86 20.26
N CYS A 334 3.40 3.61 20.74
CA CYS A 334 2.12 3.05 21.17
C CYS A 334 1.38 2.38 20.02
N LEU A 335 1.37 2.99 18.82
CA LEU A 335 0.76 2.43 17.63
C LEU A 335 1.46 1.15 17.18
N ALA A 336 2.79 1.15 17.14
CA ALA A 336 3.56 -0.04 16.80
C ALA A 336 3.30 -1.20 17.78
N LYS A 337 3.24 -0.90 19.09
CA LYS A 337 2.89 -1.91 20.10
C LYS A 337 1.45 -2.40 19.94
N GLY A 338 0.52 -1.52 19.63
CA GLY A 338 -0.87 -1.85 19.31
C GLY A 338 -0.98 -2.79 18.12
N ALA A 339 -0.29 -2.50 17.01
CA ALA A 339 -0.24 -3.32 15.82
C ALA A 339 0.29 -4.73 16.10
N VAL A 340 1.38 -4.85 16.86
CA VAL A 340 1.94 -6.14 17.30
C VAL A 340 0.93 -6.92 18.16
N SER A 341 0.21 -6.25 19.06
CA SER A 341 -0.82 -6.89 19.89
C SER A 341 -1.98 -7.41 19.04
N MET A 342 -2.42 -6.66 18.02
CA MET A 342 -3.47 -7.06 17.08
C MET A 342 -3.01 -8.21 16.18
N SER A 343 -1.75 -8.21 15.74
CA SER A 343 -1.17 -9.31 14.96
C SER A 343 -1.20 -10.64 15.69
N LYS A 344 -0.99 -10.65 17.02
CA LYS A 344 -1.15 -11.86 17.86
C LYS A 344 -2.59 -12.39 17.90
N LYS A 345 -3.57 -11.55 17.56
CA LYS A 345 -4.99 -11.91 17.42
C LYS A 345 -5.38 -12.12 15.95
N GLN A 346 -4.42 -12.46 15.10
CA GLN A 346 -4.61 -12.73 13.66
C GLN A 346 -5.15 -11.53 12.86
N THR A 347 -4.92 -10.31 13.35
CA THR A 347 -5.34 -9.08 12.68
C THR A 347 -4.11 -8.32 12.18
N ILE A 348 -3.97 -8.16 10.86
CA ILE A 348 -2.87 -7.41 10.24
C ILE A 348 -3.36 -6.00 9.90
N VAL A 349 -2.75 -5.00 10.54
CA VAL A 349 -3.05 -3.60 10.27
C VAL A 349 -2.12 -3.08 9.19
N LYS A 350 -2.67 -2.71 8.04
CA LYS A 350 -1.90 -2.15 6.91
C LYS A 350 -1.49 -0.70 7.13
N ASN A 351 -2.33 0.09 7.80
CA ASN A 351 -2.06 1.50 8.11
C ASN A 351 -2.07 1.71 9.62
N LEU A 352 -0.89 1.97 10.22
CA LEU A 352 -0.74 2.13 11.66
C LEU A 352 -1.55 3.31 12.22
N ASN A 353 -1.68 4.38 11.44
CA ASN A 353 -2.45 5.56 11.89
C ASN A 353 -3.95 5.27 12.01
N SER A 354 -4.46 4.24 11.34
CA SER A 354 -5.86 3.85 11.42
C SER A 354 -6.23 3.17 12.74
N ILE A 355 -5.25 2.60 13.47
CA ILE A 355 -5.49 1.90 14.74
C ILE A 355 -6.23 2.79 15.75
N GLN A 356 -5.89 4.07 15.77
CA GLN A 356 -6.47 5.04 16.71
C GLN A 356 -7.95 5.30 16.45
N ASN A 357 -8.39 5.12 15.22
CA ASN A 357 -9.78 5.36 14.84
C ASN A 357 -10.69 4.18 15.18
N PHE A 358 -10.15 2.98 15.45
CA PHE A 358 -10.97 1.80 15.74
C PHE A 358 -11.91 1.97 16.94
N GLY A 359 -11.49 2.71 17.97
CA GLY A 359 -12.33 2.99 19.14
C GLY A 359 -13.40 4.07 18.93
N ALA A 360 -13.37 4.77 17.80
CA ALA A 360 -14.26 5.89 17.48
C ALA A 360 -15.05 5.67 16.19
N ILE A 361 -15.08 4.44 15.67
CA ILE A 361 -15.86 4.09 14.48
C ILE A 361 -17.33 4.09 14.85
N ASP A 362 -18.14 4.79 14.06
CA ASP A 362 -19.60 4.79 14.11
C ASP A 362 -20.21 4.23 12.81
N ILE A 363 -19.44 4.15 11.73
CA ILE A 363 -19.84 3.56 10.45
C ILE A 363 -18.78 2.56 10.01
N LEU A 364 -19.17 1.29 9.83
CA LEU A 364 -18.33 0.23 9.29
C LEU A 364 -18.81 -0.16 7.89
N CYS A 365 -17.98 0.10 6.88
CA CYS A 365 -18.19 -0.40 5.52
C CYS A 365 -17.42 -1.71 5.37
N THR A 366 -18.11 -2.79 5.05
CA THR A 366 -17.51 -4.12 4.89
C THR A 366 -18.06 -4.78 3.63
N ASP A 367 -17.27 -5.66 3.04
CA ASP A 367 -17.72 -6.55 1.99
C ASP A 367 -18.60 -7.67 2.60
N LYS A 368 -19.53 -8.21 1.83
CA LYS A 368 -20.41 -9.32 2.25
C LYS A 368 -19.69 -10.65 2.07
N THR A 369 -19.23 -10.90 0.86
CA THR A 369 -18.77 -12.23 0.43
C THR A 369 -17.35 -12.51 0.96
N GLY A 370 -17.16 -13.66 1.62
CA GLY A 370 -15.87 -14.02 2.22
C GLY A 370 -15.45 -13.18 3.44
N THR A 371 -16.24 -12.14 3.81
CA THR A 371 -15.98 -11.27 4.97
C THR A 371 -17.06 -11.44 6.03
N LEU A 372 -18.31 -11.16 5.70
CA LEU A 372 -19.46 -11.43 6.57
C LEU A 372 -19.99 -12.86 6.41
N THR A 373 -19.79 -13.44 5.26
CA THR A 373 -20.11 -14.85 4.94
C THR A 373 -18.84 -15.67 4.82
N GLN A 374 -18.96 -16.99 4.98
CA GLN A 374 -17.83 -17.92 4.93
C GLN A 374 -17.37 -18.28 3.51
N ASP A 375 -17.93 -17.68 2.47
CA ASP A 375 -17.70 -18.07 1.07
C ASP A 375 -17.91 -19.59 0.86
N LYS A 376 -18.94 -20.13 1.50
CA LYS A 376 -19.31 -21.53 1.50
C LYS A 376 -20.77 -21.66 1.07
N VAL A 377 -21.02 -22.48 0.06
CA VAL A 377 -22.37 -22.91 -0.32
C VAL A 377 -22.72 -24.14 0.50
N VAL A 378 -23.92 -24.18 1.06
CA VAL A 378 -24.46 -25.30 1.82
C VAL A 378 -25.75 -25.76 1.15
N LEU A 379 -25.89 -27.08 0.93
CA LEU A 379 -27.14 -27.66 0.46
C LEU A 379 -28.10 -27.76 1.64
N GLU A 380 -29.16 -26.93 1.61
CA GLU A 380 -30.16 -26.87 2.68
C GLU A 380 -31.25 -27.95 2.48
N TYR A 381 -31.78 -28.09 1.28
CA TYR A 381 -32.86 -29.01 0.94
C TYR A 381 -32.58 -29.76 -0.36
N HIS A 382 -33.08 -31.01 -0.44
CA HIS A 382 -33.07 -31.84 -1.66
C HIS A 382 -34.49 -32.37 -1.94
N LEU A 383 -35.35 -31.48 -2.46
CA LEU A 383 -36.80 -31.69 -2.58
C LEU A 383 -37.17 -32.32 -3.90
N ASN A 384 -38.22 -33.17 -3.86
CA ASN A 384 -38.89 -33.69 -5.05
C ASN A 384 -39.84 -32.64 -5.64
N VAL A 385 -40.54 -32.97 -6.72
CA VAL A 385 -41.49 -32.10 -7.42
C VAL A 385 -42.70 -31.69 -6.56
N ASN A 386 -42.96 -32.38 -5.47
CA ASN A 386 -44.03 -32.07 -4.52
C ASN A 386 -43.57 -31.20 -3.35
N GLY A 387 -42.26 -30.87 -3.27
CA GLY A 387 -41.68 -30.11 -2.18
C GLY A 387 -41.36 -30.94 -0.93
N GLU A 388 -41.27 -32.25 -1.03
CA GLU A 388 -40.91 -33.17 0.04
C GLU A 388 -39.46 -33.58 -0.10
N ASP A 389 -38.78 -33.80 1.04
CA ASP A 389 -37.39 -34.29 1.07
C ASP A 389 -37.30 -35.68 0.39
N ASP A 390 -36.37 -35.84 -0.56
CA ASP A 390 -36.21 -37.08 -1.33
C ASP A 390 -34.76 -37.40 -1.54
N THR A 391 -34.28 -38.44 -0.89
CA THR A 391 -32.89 -38.94 -0.96
C THR A 391 -32.48 -39.36 -2.37
N ARG A 392 -33.45 -39.73 -3.24
CA ARG A 392 -33.14 -40.05 -4.66
C ARG A 392 -32.66 -38.80 -5.41
N VAL A 393 -33.23 -37.64 -5.10
CA VAL A 393 -32.79 -36.37 -5.67
C VAL A 393 -31.36 -36.10 -5.27
N LEU A 394 -31.04 -36.25 -3.99
CA LEU A 394 -29.67 -36.09 -3.47
C LEU A 394 -28.68 -37.07 -4.14
N ARG A 395 -29.05 -38.36 -4.21
CA ARG A 395 -28.22 -39.41 -4.86
C ARG A 395 -27.90 -39.06 -6.32
N HIS A 396 -28.89 -38.66 -7.10
CA HIS A 396 -28.65 -38.30 -8.52
C HIS A 396 -27.82 -37.03 -8.66
N ALA A 397 -28.04 -36.03 -7.81
CA ALA A 397 -27.23 -34.82 -7.76
C ALA A 397 -25.77 -35.15 -7.40
N TYR A 398 -25.57 -36.03 -6.39
CA TYR A 398 -24.24 -36.51 -6.00
C TYR A 398 -23.51 -37.21 -7.14
N LEU A 399 -24.14 -38.17 -7.81
CA LEU A 399 -23.54 -38.88 -8.94
C LEU A 399 -23.13 -37.90 -10.05
N ASN A 400 -23.97 -36.94 -10.37
CA ASN A 400 -23.65 -35.91 -11.35
C ASN A 400 -22.45 -35.07 -10.93
N SER A 401 -22.42 -34.56 -9.70
CA SER A 401 -21.35 -33.69 -9.18
C SER A 401 -20.05 -34.48 -8.93
N TYR A 402 -20.13 -35.76 -8.49
CA TYR A 402 -18.99 -36.61 -8.21
C TYR A 402 -18.22 -37.02 -9.46
N PHE A 403 -18.96 -37.44 -10.52
CA PHE A 403 -18.36 -37.88 -11.78
C PHE A 403 -18.09 -36.76 -12.78
N GLN A 404 -18.47 -35.52 -12.43
CA GLN A 404 -18.14 -34.36 -13.29
C GLN A 404 -16.63 -34.22 -13.43
N THR A 405 -16.15 -34.15 -14.68
CA THR A 405 -14.74 -33.89 -15.01
C THR A 405 -14.50 -32.39 -15.11
N GLY A 406 -13.34 -31.95 -14.62
CA GLY A 406 -12.95 -30.54 -14.64
C GLY A 406 -13.18 -29.83 -13.31
N TYR A 407 -13.55 -28.54 -13.38
CA TYR A 407 -13.81 -27.73 -12.19
C TYR A 407 -15.12 -28.10 -11.50
N LYS A 408 -15.03 -28.45 -10.22
CA LYS A 408 -16.20 -28.61 -9.35
C LYS A 408 -16.52 -27.25 -8.70
N ASN A 409 -17.67 -26.70 -9.00
CA ASN A 409 -18.11 -25.44 -8.42
C ASN A 409 -18.49 -25.62 -6.93
N LEU A 410 -18.77 -24.52 -6.24
CA LEU A 410 -19.14 -24.54 -4.82
C LEU A 410 -20.43 -25.32 -4.57
N MET A 411 -21.35 -25.37 -5.53
CA MET A 411 -22.60 -26.14 -5.44
C MET A 411 -22.31 -27.63 -5.52
N ASP A 412 -21.46 -28.08 -6.45
CA ASP A 412 -21.06 -29.49 -6.57
C ASP A 412 -20.38 -29.97 -5.27
N LEU A 413 -19.50 -29.14 -4.70
CA LEU A 413 -18.84 -29.45 -3.43
C LEU A 413 -19.85 -29.52 -2.28
N ALA A 414 -20.85 -28.64 -2.25
CA ALA A 414 -21.90 -28.65 -1.24
C ALA A 414 -22.76 -29.92 -1.32
N ILE A 415 -23.11 -30.36 -2.54
CA ILE A 415 -23.86 -31.61 -2.77
C ILE A 415 -23.05 -32.82 -2.31
N ILE A 416 -21.75 -32.89 -2.69
CA ILE A 416 -20.86 -33.99 -2.29
C ILE A 416 -20.75 -34.04 -0.77
N HIS A 417 -20.45 -32.91 -0.13
CA HIS A 417 -20.29 -32.85 1.33
C HIS A 417 -21.57 -33.23 2.08
N ARG A 418 -22.74 -32.74 1.63
CA ARG A 418 -24.03 -33.08 2.22
C ARG A 418 -24.33 -34.55 2.11
N THR A 419 -24.03 -35.15 0.94
CA THR A 419 -24.26 -36.59 0.73
C THR A 419 -23.35 -37.44 1.61
N GLU A 420 -22.07 -37.07 1.76
CA GLU A 420 -21.13 -37.76 2.65
C GLU A 420 -21.56 -37.69 4.13
N GLU A 421 -22.14 -36.55 4.55
CA GLU A 421 -22.69 -36.41 5.90
C GLU A 421 -23.91 -37.33 6.11
N GLU A 422 -24.81 -37.41 5.13
CA GLU A 422 -26.00 -38.30 5.23
C GLU A 422 -25.66 -39.77 5.06
N GLU A 423 -24.67 -40.11 4.20
CA GLU A 423 -24.17 -41.48 4.06
C GLU A 423 -23.55 -41.98 5.37
N ALA A 424 -22.86 -41.13 6.12
CA ALA A 424 -22.34 -41.43 7.44
C ALA A 424 -23.46 -41.81 8.45
N ALA A 425 -24.67 -41.27 8.26
CA ALA A 425 -25.84 -41.58 9.06
C ALA A 425 -26.65 -42.76 8.51
N ASP A 426 -26.75 -42.92 7.18
CA ASP A 426 -27.39 -44.02 6.48
C ASP A 426 -26.47 -44.61 5.38
N PRO A 427 -25.69 -45.65 5.66
CA PRO A 427 -24.75 -46.27 4.73
C PRO A 427 -25.39 -46.87 3.45
N LYS A 428 -26.68 -46.93 3.37
CA LYS A 428 -27.42 -47.42 2.18
C LYS A 428 -27.81 -46.32 1.22
N LEU A 429 -27.52 -45.07 1.52
CA LEU A 429 -27.90 -43.93 0.73
C LEU A 429 -27.38 -44.01 -0.71
N LEU A 430 -26.19 -44.52 -0.94
CA LEU A 430 -25.54 -44.66 -2.24
C LEU A 430 -25.67 -46.06 -2.86
N ASP A 431 -26.16 -47.05 -2.13
CA ASP A 431 -26.52 -48.37 -2.66
C ASP A 431 -27.83 -48.29 -3.43
#